data_89b17593410090f8c6408c252ce26f9e
#
_entry.id   89b17593410090f8c6408c252ce26f9e
#
_cell.length_a   1.000
_cell.length_b   1.000
_cell.length_c   1.000
_cell.angle_alpha   90.00
_cell.angle_beta   90.00
_cell.angle_gamma   90.00
#
_symmetry.space_group_name_H-M   'P 1'
#
loop_
_entity.id
_entity.type
_entity.pdbx_description
1 polymer ?
#
loop_
_entity_poly.entity_id
_entity_poly.type
_entity_poly.pdbx_seq_one_letter_code
_entity_poly.pdbx_strand_id
1 'polypeptide(L)'
;MGDYNKGSFYDNDREMLVFKPMFQLVLCAVALAALNPALAADRDGFLAKVKSDKRDIESYIGLASLELAENNLEAAMKTQKRGLRYAKQNDDKLALRTLGVQIERAARNAKRALSQYKRGVRVKTSSSYPALHYAMAEVYFDNRNFPDAREMLGLSLAADAMNNERAEAMLAHVQQIERAVAITQSNFAYSESINRAEIARLLNRDLKISEYIPQPEAESVGETSDQGLTDYADSEYSSDILASHRLNFRSFRITNGAFNPSKSMTRGELAMLVEDILYAKYQISRTAFIGTASPFSDLKSNATSFNAVMSAVTRGLMQGREDGTIGPGDLVSGAESILVLHNLKQILQREA
;
A
#
# COMPACT_ATOMS: atom_id res chain seq x y z
N MET A 1 -3.07 3.50 63.12
CA MET A 1 -4.00 2.37 63.18
C MET A 1 -4.70 2.27 61.84
N GLY A 2 -4.46 1.23 61.10
CA GLY A 2 -5.05 1.00 59.78
C GLY A 2 -4.04 0.39 58.83
N ASP A 3 -3.91 -0.94 58.89
CA ASP A 3 -3.07 -1.74 58.01
C ASP A 3 -3.50 -1.64 56.57
N TYR A 4 -2.60 -1.29 55.66
CA TYR A 4 -2.77 -1.49 54.21
C TYR A 4 -2.07 -2.75 53.75
N ASN A 5 -2.88 -3.68 53.39
CA ASN A 5 -2.62 -5.01 52.91
C ASN A 5 -1.80 -5.00 51.62
N LYS A 6 -0.70 -5.73 51.60
CA LYS A 6 0.13 -5.98 50.42
C LYS A 6 -0.62 -6.91 49.46
N GLY A 7 -1.12 -6.38 48.39
CA GLY A 7 -1.62 -7.16 47.26
C GLY A 7 -0.48 -7.67 46.38
N SER A 8 -0.47 -8.95 46.18
CA SER A 8 0.44 -9.78 45.40
C SER A 8 0.51 -9.30 43.95
N PHE A 9 1.72 -8.95 43.49
CA PHE A 9 2.04 -8.84 42.08
C PHE A 9 2.06 -10.25 41.48
N TYR A 10 1.05 -10.58 40.71
CA TYR A 10 1.07 -11.76 39.86
C TYR A 10 2.02 -11.52 38.69
N ASP A 11 2.98 -12.40 38.59
CA ASP A 11 4.02 -12.51 37.58
C ASP A 11 3.37 -12.98 36.25
N ASN A 12 2.92 -12.02 35.41
CA ASN A 12 2.23 -12.28 34.16
C ASN A 12 3.20 -12.31 32.96
N ASP A 13 4.51 -12.16 33.21
CA ASP A 13 5.50 -12.03 32.14
C ASP A 13 5.97 -13.35 31.53
N ARG A 14 5.61 -14.50 32.12
CA ARG A 14 6.05 -15.80 31.58
C ARG A 14 5.15 -16.41 30.51
N GLU A 15 3.89 -16.06 30.45
CA GLU A 15 2.98 -16.60 29.42
C GLU A 15 2.97 -15.82 28.10
N MET A 16 3.34 -14.52 28.12
CA MET A 16 3.42 -13.72 26.89
C MET A 16 4.62 -14.02 26.00
N LEU A 17 5.69 -14.61 26.54
CA LEU A 17 6.93 -14.92 25.82
C LEU A 17 6.86 -16.16 24.92
N VAL A 18 5.89 -17.04 25.14
CA VAL A 18 5.74 -18.30 24.36
C VAL A 18 4.90 -18.11 23.09
N PHE A 19 4.05 -17.09 23.02
CA PHE A 19 3.15 -16.86 21.88
C PHE A 19 3.73 -15.98 20.76
N LYS A 20 4.71 -15.13 21.05
CA LYS A 20 5.33 -14.22 20.05
C LYS A 20 6.00 -14.92 18.85
N PRO A 21 6.70 -16.07 19.00
CA PRO A 21 7.38 -16.65 17.84
C PRO A 21 6.45 -17.37 16.84
N MET A 22 5.33 -17.93 17.29
CA MET A 22 4.48 -18.75 16.42
C MET A 22 3.64 -17.91 15.42
N PHE A 23 3.09 -16.78 15.87
CA PHE A 23 2.34 -15.87 15.00
C PHE A 23 3.23 -15.07 14.04
N GLN A 24 4.45 -14.71 14.48
CA GLN A 24 5.45 -14.10 13.60
C GLN A 24 5.94 -15.04 12.50
N LEU A 25 6.02 -16.35 12.75
CA LEU A 25 6.45 -17.34 11.76
C LEU A 25 5.44 -17.47 10.60
N VAL A 26 4.14 -17.47 10.84
CA VAL A 26 3.12 -17.59 9.79
C VAL A 26 3.06 -16.33 8.90
N LEU A 27 3.19 -15.14 9.49
CA LEU A 27 3.16 -13.86 8.76
C LEU A 27 4.50 -13.53 8.06
N CYS A 28 5.63 -13.92 8.67
CA CYS A 28 6.95 -13.74 8.06
C CYS A 28 7.24 -14.75 6.94
N ALA A 29 6.72 -15.98 6.99
CA ALA A 29 7.02 -17.00 5.98
C ALA A 29 6.52 -16.60 4.58
N VAL A 30 5.34 -15.99 4.47
CA VAL A 30 4.78 -15.54 3.18
C VAL A 30 5.53 -14.33 2.59
N ALA A 31 6.06 -13.45 3.44
CA ALA A 31 6.83 -12.27 3.00
C ALA A 31 8.34 -12.55 2.81
N LEU A 32 8.90 -13.55 3.51
CA LEU A 32 10.34 -13.85 3.54
C LEU A 32 10.77 -14.96 2.58
N ALA A 33 9.87 -15.82 2.13
CA ALA A 33 10.22 -16.91 1.20
C ALA A 33 10.64 -16.39 -0.19
N ALA A 34 10.22 -15.19 -0.58
CA ALA A 34 10.72 -14.55 -1.79
C ALA A 34 12.17 -14.02 -1.67
N LEU A 35 12.72 -13.97 -0.45
CA LEU A 35 14.00 -13.29 -0.16
C LEU A 35 15.04 -14.14 0.60
N ASN A 36 14.77 -15.42 0.99
CA ASN A 36 15.70 -16.11 1.87
C ASN A 36 15.90 -17.62 1.53
N PRO A 37 17.04 -17.99 0.96
CA PRO A 37 17.39 -19.41 0.70
C PRO A 37 17.50 -20.27 1.99
N ALA A 38 17.57 -19.70 3.16
CA ALA A 38 17.58 -20.42 4.45
C ALA A 38 16.23 -21.11 4.74
N LEU A 39 15.11 -20.61 4.22
CA LEU A 39 13.80 -21.24 4.37
C LEU A 39 13.63 -22.52 3.53
N ALA A 40 14.32 -22.61 2.40
CA ALA A 40 14.32 -23.82 1.58
C ALA A 40 15.05 -25.00 2.27
N ALA A 41 16.05 -24.71 3.10
CA ALA A 41 16.76 -25.73 3.90
C ALA A 41 15.89 -26.34 4.99
N ASP A 42 14.78 -25.71 5.39
CA ASP A 42 13.91 -26.19 6.47
C ASP A 42 12.80 -27.15 5.97
N ARG A 43 12.55 -27.22 4.68
CA ARG A 43 11.50 -28.08 4.11
C ARG A 43 11.66 -29.53 4.47
N ASP A 44 12.86 -30.06 4.31
CA ASP A 44 13.16 -31.47 4.64
C ASP A 44 13.07 -31.71 6.14
N GLY A 45 13.44 -30.71 6.94
CA GLY A 45 13.28 -30.72 8.39
C GLY A 45 11.81 -30.82 8.80
N PHE A 46 10.92 -29.97 8.24
CA PHE A 46 9.48 -30.05 8.51
C PHE A 46 8.87 -31.36 8.00
N LEU A 47 9.26 -31.83 6.82
CA LEU A 47 8.80 -33.12 6.29
C LEU A 47 9.22 -34.30 7.18
N ALA A 48 10.43 -34.31 7.72
CA ALA A 48 10.89 -35.33 8.64
C ALA A 48 10.09 -35.30 9.95
N LYS A 49 9.86 -34.11 10.51
CA LYS A 49 9.09 -33.94 11.75
C LYS A 49 7.64 -34.38 11.59
N VAL A 50 6.90 -33.95 10.55
CA VAL A 50 5.51 -34.41 10.32
C VAL A 50 5.39 -35.90 9.99
N LYS A 51 6.47 -36.56 9.57
CA LYS A 51 6.52 -38.02 9.40
C LYS A 51 6.73 -38.74 10.73
N SER A 52 7.62 -38.21 11.58
CA SER A 52 7.96 -38.80 12.90
C SER A 52 6.89 -38.53 13.95
N ASP A 53 6.37 -37.30 14.00
CA ASP A 53 5.27 -36.89 14.89
C ASP A 53 4.12 -36.22 14.11
N LYS A 54 3.03 -36.95 13.97
CA LYS A 54 1.81 -36.43 13.33
C LYS A 54 1.09 -35.33 14.14
N ARG A 55 1.51 -35.07 15.37
CA ARG A 55 0.94 -34.04 16.23
C ARG A 55 1.79 -32.79 16.34
N ASP A 56 2.92 -32.76 15.68
CA ASP A 56 3.75 -31.55 15.54
C ASP A 56 3.07 -30.57 14.57
N ILE A 57 2.11 -29.80 15.09
CA ILE A 57 1.30 -28.87 14.29
C ILE A 57 2.13 -27.70 13.79
N GLU A 58 3.13 -27.28 14.52
CA GLU A 58 4.05 -26.23 14.10
C GLU A 58 4.74 -26.59 12.79
N SER A 59 5.20 -27.82 12.63
CA SER A 59 5.79 -28.30 11.38
C SER A 59 4.78 -28.37 10.22
N TYR A 60 3.50 -28.63 10.45
CA TYR A 60 2.47 -28.51 9.41
C TYR A 60 2.26 -27.05 8.99
N ILE A 61 2.26 -26.12 9.94
CA ILE A 61 2.12 -24.68 9.66
C ILE A 61 3.35 -24.22 8.86
N GLY A 62 4.57 -24.54 9.31
CA GLY A 62 5.81 -24.18 8.62
C GLY A 62 5.86 -24.74 7.19
N LEU A 63 5.61 -26.03 7.02
CA LEU A 63 5.59 -26.68 5.71
C LEU A 63 4.56 -26.07 4.76
N ALA A 64 3.32 -25.87 5.22
CA ALA A 64 2.27 -25.30 4.38
C ALA A 64 2.53 -23.83 4.04
N SER A 65 3.21 -23.07 4.93
CA SER A 65 3.64 -21.70 4.66
C SER A 65 4.74 -21.64 3.60
N LEU A 66 5.70 -22.56 3.63
CA LEU A 66 6.73 -22.70 2.59
C LEU A 66 6.11 -23.09 1.24
N GLU A 67 5.22 -24.07 1.23
CA GLU A 67 4.51 -24.51 0.02
C GLU A 67 3.66 -23.38 -0.58
N LEU A 68 3.06 -22.52 0.26
CA LEU A 68 2.35 -21.31 -0.17
C LEU A 68 3.32 -20.29 -0.80
N ALA A 69 4.44 -20.05 -0.17
CA ALA A 69 5.45 -19.10 -0.66
C ALA A 69 6.08 -19.56 -1.98
N GLU A 70 6.25 -20.87 -2.19
CA GLU A 70 6.66 -21.47 -3.46
C GLU A 70 5.52 -21.48 -4.52
N ASN A 71 4.36 -20.89 -4.19
CA ASN A 71 3.14 -20.93 -5.02
C ASN A 71 2.63 -22.36 -5.32
N ASN A 72 3.01 -23.33 -4.49
CA ASN A 72 2.52 -24.71 -4.58
C ASN A 72 1.21 -24.86 -3.78
N LEU A 73 0.15 -24.25 -4.29
CA LEU A 73 -1.11 -24.10 -3.58
C LEU A 73 -1.80 -25.44 -3.26
N GLU A 74 -1.65 -26.45 -4.13
CA GLU A 74 -2.21 -27.77 -3.92
C GLU A 74 -1.54 -28.48 -2.74
N ALA A 75 -0.23 -28.47 -2.67
CA ALA A 75 0.54 -29.01 -1.57
C ALA A 75 0.19 -28.29 -0.26
N ALA A 76 0.19 -26.96 -0.26
CA ALA A 76 -0.14 -26.12 0.89
C ALA A 76 -1.54 -26.45 1.45
N MET A 77 -2.55 -26.58 0.58
CA MET A 77 -3.89 -26.99 0.98
C MET A 77 -3.92 -28.40 1.60
N LYS A 78 -3.16 -29.35 1.02
CA LYS A 78 -3.10 -30.72 1.51
C LYS A 78 -2.42 -30.78 2.88
N THR A 79 -1.31 -30.07 3.04
CA THR A 79 -0.57 -29.99 4.30
C THR A 79 -1.41 -29.31 5.39
N GLN A 80 -2.05 -28.18 5.09
CA GLN A 80 -2.96 -27.49 6.01
C GLN A 80 -4.13 -28.37 6.47
N LYS A 81 -4.77 -29.09 5.55
CA LYS A 81 -5.86 -30.04 5.89
C LYS A 81 -5.37 -31.21 6.77
N ARG A 82 -4.14 -31.69 6.54
CA ARG A 82 -3.54 -32.72 7.40
C ARG A 82 -3.27 -32.19 8.80
N GLY A 83 -2.69 -31.01 8.93
CA GLY A 83 -2.49 -30.33 10.22
C GLY A 83 -3.80 -30.21 11.00
N LEU A 84 -4.87 -29.75 10.36
CA LEU A 84 -6.21 -29.63 10.98
C LEU A 84 -6.79 -30.96 11.51
N ARG A 85 -6.44 -32.12 10.93
CA ARG A 85 -6.92 -33.43 11.46
C ARG A 85 -6.23 -33.78 12.79
N TYR A 86 -5.01 -33.33 12.98
CA TYR A 86 -4.21 -33.65 14.16
C TYR A 86 -4.23 -32.57 15.21
N ALA A 87 -4.58 -31.31 14.85
CA ALA A 87 -4.67 -30.19 15.74
C ALA A 87 -5.73 -30.43 16.83
N LYS A 88 -5.29 -30.49 18.09
CA LYS A 88 -6.15 -30.59 19.26
C LYS A 88 -6.36 -29.23 19.91
N GLN A 89 -5.30 -28.45 20.03
CA GLN A 89 -5.32 -27.12 20.60
C GLN A 89 -6.14 -26.17 19.71
N ASN A 90 -6.88 -25.28 20.33
CA ASN A 90 -7.70 -24.33 19.59
C ASN A 90 -6.85 -23.27 18.86
N ASP A 91 -5.73 -22.88 19.47
CA ASP A 91 -4.81 -21.92 18.84
C ASP A 91 -4.16 -22.50 17.58
N ASP A 92 -3.79 -23.79 17.59
CA ASP A 92 -3.31 -24.51 16.39
C ASP A 92 -4.36 -24.53 15.29
N LYS A 93 -5.62 -24.79 15.66
CA LYS A 93 -6.73 -24.78 14.70
C LYS A 93 -6.93 -23.39 14.11
N LEU A 94 -6.82 -22.35 14.95
CA LEU A 94 -6.94 -20.96 14.53
C LEU A 94 -5.81 -20.58 13.55
N ALA A 95 -4.55 -20.88 13.90
CA ALA A 95 -3.40 -20.63 13.03
C ALA A 95 -3.53 -21.34 11.66
N LEU A 96 -3.91 -22.61 11.67
CA LEU A 96 -4.17 -23.36 10.44
C LEU A 96 -5.37 -22.83 9.63
N ARG A 97 -6.41 -22.27 10.27
CA ARG A 97 -7.52 -21.61 9.57
C ARG A 97 -7.10 -20.29 8.95
N THR A 98 -6.28 -19.51 9.65
CA THR A 98 -5.69 -18.28 9.11
C THR A 98 -4.85 -18.59 7.87
N LEU A 99 -3.96 -19.57 7.97
CA LEU A 99 -3.19 -20.04 6.81
C LEU A 99 -4.10 -20.55 5.68
N GLY A 100 -5.20 -21.20 6.01
CA GLY A 100 -6.21 -21.61 5.03
C GLY A 100 -6.86 -20.44 4.29
N VAL A 101 -7.08 -19.28 4.95
CA VAL A 101 -7.55 -18.06 4.29
C VAL A 101 -6.48 -17.54 3.31
N GLN A 102 -5.23 -17.51 3.73
CA GLN A 102 -4.10 -17.03 2.90
C GLN A 102 -3.89 -17.93 1.66
N ILE A 103 -3.94 -19.24 1.81
CA ILE A 103 -3.85 -20.20 0.68
C ILE A 103 -4.99 -19.99 -0.32
N GLU A 104 -6.23 -19.84 0.17
CA GLU A 104 -7.39 -19.64 -0.70
C GLU A 104 -7.39 -18.24 -1.33
N ARG A 105 -6.79 -17.23 -0.67
CA ARG A 105 -6.50 -15.92 -1.25
C ARG A 105 -5.54 -16.04 -2.44
N ALA A 106 -4.41 -16.72 -2.26
CA ALA A 106 -3.42 -16.96 -3.32
C ALA A 106 -4.05 -17.75 -4.50
N ALA A 107 -4.96 -18.68 -4.20
CA ALA A 107 -5.75 -19.39 -5.21
C ALA A 107 -6.87 -18.54 -5.85
N ARG A 108 -6.99 -17.26 -5.47
CA ARG A 108 -8.06 -16.34 -5.90
C ARG A 108 -9.47 -16.85 -5.65
N ASN A 109 -9.66 -17.61 -4.58
CA ASN A 109 -10.92 -18.23 -4.22
C ASN A 109 -11.55 -17.59 -2.97
N ALA A 110 -12.07 -16.38 -3.12
CA ALA A 110 -12.69 -15.63 -2.03
C ALA A 110 -13.80 -16.39 -1.29
N LYS A 111 -14.60 -17.19 -1.99
CA LYS A 111 -15.67 -17.99 -1.37
C LYS A 111 -15.13 -19.05 -0.41
N ARG A 112 -14.04 -19.73 -0.77
CA ARG A 112 -13.39 -20.71 0.12
C ARG A 112 -12.62 -20.02 1.24
N ALA A 113 -11.96 -18.89 0.96
CA ALA A 113 -11.33 -18.07 2.00
C ALA A 113 -12.34 -17.67 3.07
N LEU A 114 -13.53 -17.17 2.69
CA LEU A 114 -14.61 -16.85 3.61
C LEU A 114 -15.10 -18.08 4.39
N SER A 115 -15.11 -19.28 3.79
CA SER A 115 -15.44 -20.52 4.50
C SER A 115 -14.39 -20.87 5.56
N GLN A 116 -13.09 -20.71 5.28
CA GLN A 116 -12.01 -20.89 6.26
C GLN A 116 -12.15 -19.88 7.40
N TYR A 117 -12.35 -18.60 7.07
CA TYR A 117 -12.59 -17.53 8.04
C TYR A 117 -13.77 -17.83 8.97
N LYS A 118 -14.96 -18.15 8.44
CA LYS A 118 -16.14 -18.49 9.24
C LYS A 118 -15.94 -19.70 10.17
N ARG A 119 -15.08 -20.64 9.77
CA ARG A 119 -14.69 -21.76 10.64
C ARG A 119 -13.66 -21.35 11.68
N GLY A 120 -12.77 -20.41 11.35
CA GLY A 120 -11.79 -19.84 12.27
C GLY A 120 -12.46 -19.10 13.43
N VAL A 121 -13.39 -18.17 13.15
CA VAL A 121 -14.09 -17.41 14.20
C VAL A 121 -15.00 -18.26 15.11
N ARG A 122 -15.28 -19.52 14.74
CA ARG A 122 -16.00 -20.47 15.60
C ARG A 122 -15.09 -21.24 16.55
N VAL A 123 -13.78 -21.12 16.40
CA VAL A 123 -12.82 -21.76 17.30
C VAL A 123 -12.85 -21.01 18.63
N LYS A 124 -13.25 -21.69 19.69
CA LYS A 124 -13.25 -21.08 21.04
C LYS A 124 -11.82 -21.05 21.58
N THR A 125 -11.24 -19.88 21.64
CA THR A 125 -9.93 -19.65 22.25
C THR A 125 -10.00 -18.41 23.15
N SER A 126 -9.07 -18.32 24.09
CA SER A 126 -8.87 -17.11 24.89
C SER A 126 -8.20 -15.97 24.12
N SER A 127 -7.58 -16.31 23.00
CA SER A 127 -6.94 -15.35 22.13
C SER A 127 -7.95 -14.65 21.22
N SER A 128 -7.76 -13.36 20.98
CA SER A 128 -8.41 -12.62 19.92
C SER A 128 -7.97 -13.14 18.53
N TYR A 129 -8.66 -12.73 17.46
CA TYR A 129 -8.39 -13.22 16.10
C TYR A 129 -7.72 -12.20 15.15
N PRO A 130 -6.75 -11.35 15.59
CA PRO A 130 -6.26 -10.25 14.75
C PRO A 130 -5.72 -10.71 13.40
N ALA A 131 -4.88 -11.75 13.38
CA ALA A 131 -4.31 -12.27 12.15
C ALA A 131 -5.36 -12.92 11.21
N LEU A 132 -6.41 -13.54 11.75
CA LEU A 132 -7.49 -14.11 10.95
C LEU A 132 -8.33 -12.99 10.29
N HIS A 133 -8.63 -11.92 11.05
CA HIS A 133 -9.33 -10.75 10.51
C HIS A 133 -8.50 -10.05 9.45
N TYR A 134 -7.20 -9.85 9.72
CA TYR A 134 -6.28 -9.27 8.75
C TYR A 134 -6.21 -10.08 7.44
N ALA A 135 -6.04 -11.41 7.53
CA ALA A 135 -6.00 -12.27 6.35
C ALA A 135 -7.30 -12.19 5.53
N MET A 136 -8.46 -12.04 6.19
CA MET A 136 -9.73 -11.87 5.46
C MET A 136 -9.87 -10.46 4.87
N ALA A 137 -9.34 -9.44 5.53
CA ALA A 137 -9.26 -8.09 4.99
C ALA A 137 -8.47 -8.05 3.68
N GLU A 138 -7.34 -8.75 3.62
CA GLU A 138 -6.56 -8.88 2.39
C GLU A 138 -7.36 -9.54 1.25
N VAL A 139 -8.19 -10.54 1.56
CA VAL A 139 -9.07 -11.18 0.55
C VAL A 139 -10.09 -10.18 0.01
N TYR A 140 -10.72 -9.40 0.88
CA TYR A 140 -11.68 -8.38 0.46
C TYR A 140 -11.00 -7.26 -0.32
N PHE A 141 -9.80 -6.84 0.07
CA PHE A 141 -9.01 -5.86 -0.63
C PHE A 141 -8.70 -6.29 -2.07
N ASP A 142 -8.18 -7.51 -2.26
CA ASP A 142 -7.87 -8.08 -3.58
C ASP A 142 -9.11 -8.14 -4.51
N ASN A 143 -10.30 -8.29 -3.91
CA ASN A 143 -11.57 -8.29 -4.62
C ASN A 143 -12.21 -6.88 -4.72
N ARG A 144 -11.50 -5.82 -4.34
CA ARG A 144 -11.96 -4.42 -4.34
C ARG A 144 -13.22 -4.20 -3.50
N ASN A 145 -13.46 -5.04 -2.53
CA ASN A 145 -14.55 -4.88 -1.56
C ASN A 145 -14.01 -4.12 -0.33
N PHE A 146 -13.79 -2.83 -0.50
CA PHE A 146 -13.16 -1.98 0.52
C PHE A 146 -14.00 -1.80 1.79
N PRO A 147 -15.34 -1.69 1.73
CA PRO A 147 -16.14 -1.65 2.95
C PRO A 147 -15.92 -2.85 3.87
N ASP A 148 -15.96 -4.07 3.32
CA ASP A 148 -15.74 -5.28 4.12
C ASP A 148 -14.25 -5.42 4.53
N ALA A 149 -13.30 -4.99 3.68
CA ALA A 149 -11.89 -4.94 4.05
C ALA A 149 -11.67 -4.03 5.26
N ARG A 150 -12.26 -2.82 5.26
CA ARG A 150 -12.20 -1.86 6.37
C ARG A 150 -12.81 -2.42 7.65
N GLU A 151 -13.96 -3.10 7.56
CA GLU A 151 -14.58 -3.76 8.70
C GLU A 151 -13.63 -4.80 9.33
N MET A 152 -13.05 -5.67 8.50
CA MET A 152 -12.12 -6.71 8.98
C MET A 152 -10.86 -6.09 9.58
N LEU A 153 -10.33 -5.01 9.02
CA LEU A 153 -9.19 -4.28 9.58
C LEU A 153 -9.54 -3.66 10.94
N GLY A 154 -10.72 -3.08 11.06
CA GLY A 154 -11.22 -2.57 12.34
C GLY A 154 -11.32 -3.66 13.41
N LEU A 155 -11.80 -4.86 13.06
CA LEU A 155 -11.82 -6.02 13.96
C LEU A 155 -10.41 -6.52 14.31
N SER A 156 -9.48 -6.49 13.35
CA SER A 156 -8.07 -6.84 13.59
C SER A 156 -7.42 -5.91 14.60
N LEU A 157 -7.62 -4.60 14.42
CA LEU A 157 -7.07 -3.56 15.31
C LEU A 157 -7.73 -3.58 16.70
N ALA A 158 -9.05 -3.79 16.76
CA ALA A 158 -9.74 -3.92 18.05
C ALA A 158 -9.26 -5.12 18.88
N ALA A 159 -8.75 -6.15 18.20
CA ALA A 159 -8.21 -7.35 18.83
C ALA A 159 -6.76 -7.21 19.31
N ASP A 160 -5.94 -6.40 18.61
CA ASP A 160 -4.54 -6.09 18.96
C ASP A 160 -4.14 -4.74 18.36
N ALA A 161 -4.42 -3.67 19.09
CA ALA A 161 -4.10 -2.31 18.64
C ALA A 161 -2.59 -1.98 18.77
N MET A 162 -1.89 -2.60 19.74
CA MET A 162 -0.54 -2.18 20.10
C MET A 162 0.56 -2.73 19.17
N ASN A 163 0.28 -3.79 18.39
CA ASN A 163 1.30 -4.47 17.58
C ASN A 163 0.83 -4.75 16.14
N ASN A 164 -0.09 -3.95 15.61
CA ASN A 164 -0.75 -4.24 14.34
C ASN A 164 -0.52 -3.17 13.27
N GLU A 165 0.72 -2.66 13.18
CA GLU A 165 1.15 -1.65 12.21
C GLU A 165 0.72 -1.98 10.76
N ARG A 166 0.72 -3.29 10.41
CA ARG A 166 0.27 -3.72 9.08
C ARG A 166 -1.21 -3.48 8.84
N ALA A 167 -2.04 -3.70 9.86
CA ALA A 167 -3.48 -3.45 9.74
C ALA A 167 -3.77 -1.96 9.70
N GLU A 168 -3.01 -1.14 10.44
CA GLU A 168 -3.10 0.32 10.40
C GLU A 168 -2.72 0.86 9.02
N ALA A 169 -1.57 0.43 8.49
CA ALA A 169 -1.10 0.84 7.17
C ALA A 169 -2.10 0.44 6.07
N MET A 170 -2.62 -0.79 6.14
CA MET A 170 -3.61 -1.27 5.18
C MET A 170 -4.94 -0.53 5.31
N LEU A 171 -5.39 -0.20 6.53
CA LEU A 171 -6.59 0.59 6.76
C LEU A 171 -6.44 2.00 6.19
N ALA A 172 -5.30 2.65 6.42
CA ALA A 172 -5.02 3.96 5.84
C ALA A 172 -5.03 3.90 4.29
N HIS A 173 -4.47 2.85 3.71
CA HIS A 173 -4.48 2.64 2.26
C HIS A 173 -5.89 2.41 1.70
N VAL A 174 -6.70 1.57 2.33
CA VAL A 174 -8.11 1.36 1.97
C VAL A 174 -8.88 2.67 2.01
N GLN A 175 -8.75 3.44 3.10
CA GLN A 175 -9.42 4.75 3.23
C GLN A 175 -8.94 5.76 2.18
N GLN A 176 -7.68 5.70 1.79
CA GLN A 176 -7.13 6.55 0.73
C GLN A 176 -7.79 6.23 -0.62
N ILE A 177 -7.91 4.94 -0.95
CA ILE A 177 -8.60 4.49 -2.18
C ILE A 177 -10.08 4.89 -2.16
N GLU A 178 -10.81 4.63 -1.07
CA GLU A 178 -12.22 4.99 -0.94
C GLU A 178 -12.46 6.49 -1.18
N ARG A 179 -11.61 7.35 -0.61
CA ARG A 179 -11.67 8.80 -0.82
C ARG A 179 -11.39 9.18 -2.27
N ALA A 180 -10.37 8.58 -2.88
CA ALA A 180 -10.02 8.86 -4.28
C ALA A 180 -11.13 8.44 -5.25
N VAL A 181 -11.74 7.27 -5.03
CA VAL A 181 -12.89 6.78 -5.80
C VAL A 181 -14.09 7.72 -5.68
N ALA A 182 -14.37 8.24 -4.48
CA ALA A 182 -15.46 9.19 -4.27
C ALA A 182 -15.27 10.51 -5.04
N ILE A 183 -14.03 10.93 -5.30
CA ILE A 183 -13.70 12.16 -6.02
C ILE A 183 -13.88 12.00 -7.54
N THR A 184 -13.31 10.95 -8.14
CA THR A 184 -13.19 10.84 -9.60
C THR A 184 -14.02 9.72 -10.20
N GLN A 185 -14.41 8.73 -9.40
CA GLN A 185 -14.96 7.43 -9.85
C GLN A 185 -14.04 6.72 -10.88
N SER A 186 -12.79 7.13 -10.94
CA SER A 186 -11.80 6.60 -11.89
C SER A 186 -11.18 5.30 -11.39
N ASN A 187 -10.96 4.37 -12.32
CA ASN A 187 -10.23 3.14 -12.02
C ASN A 187 -8.76 3.38 -11.62
N PHE A 188 -8.21 4.57 -11.89
CA PHE A 188 -6.85 4.93 -11.48
C PHE A 188 -6.65 4.90 -9.96
N ALA A 189 -7.73 5.17 -9.19
CA ALA A 189 -7.68 5.07 -7.73
C ALA A 189 -7.19 3.71 -7.22
N TYR A 190 -7.34 2.65 -8.01
CA TYR A 190 -6.93 1.29 -7.65
C TYR A 190 -5.51 0.94 -8.09
N SER A 191 -4.83 1.83 -8.80
CA SER A 191 -3.50 1.57 -9.34
C SER A 191 -2.44 1.77 -8.27
N GLU A 192 -1.56 0.78 -8.08
CA GLU A 192 -0.40 0.87 -7.18
C GLU A 192 0.62 1.91 -7.66
N SER A 193 0.67 2.14 -8.97
CA SER A 193 1.44 3.22 -9.59
C SER A 193 0.65 3.84 -10.73
N ILE A 194 0.75 5.18 -10.87
CA ILE A 194 0.13 5.92 -11.96
C ILE A 194 1.18 6.34 -12.98
N ASN A 195 0.83 6.33 -14.26
CA ASN A 195 1.72 6.75 -15.33
C ASN A 195 1.45 8.19 -15.80
N ARG A 196 2.34 8.70 -16.66
CA ARG A 196 2.28 10.09 -17.14
C ARG A 196 1.02 10.39 -17.95
N ALA A 197 0.53 9.45 -18.76
CA ALA A 197 -0.69 9.61 -19.55
C ALA A 197 -1.94 9.65 -18.66
N GLU A 198 -1.99 8.82 -17.63
CA GLU A 198 -3.07 8.81 -16.64
C GLU A 198 -3.10 10.11 -15.82
N ILE A 199 -1.93 10.66 -15.43
CA ILE A 199 -1.85 11.98 -14.80
C ILE A 199 -2.31 13.08 -15.75
N ALA A 200 -1.94 13.04 -17.03
CA ALA A 200 -2.41 13.98 -18.03
C ALA A 200 -3.94 13.97 -18.12
N ARG A 201 -4.55 12.79 -18.11
CA ARG A 201 -6.01 12.64 -18.09
C ARG A 201 -6.62 13.19 -16.79
N LEU A 202 -6.05 12.89 -15.63
CA LEU A 202 -6.53 13.46 -14.36
C LEU A 202 -6.53 14.98 -14.38
N LEU A 203 -5.47 15.61 -14.92
CA LEU A 203 -5.35 17.06 -15.01
C LEU A 203 -6.40 17.69 -15.93
N ASN A 204 -6.66 17.09 -17.10
CA ASN A 204 -7.46 17.72 -18.14
C ASN A 204 -8.93 17.31 -18.09
N ARG A 205 -9.23 16.04 -17.85
CA ARG A 205 -10.60 15.51 -17.94
C ARG A 205 -11.25 15.28 -16.58
N ASP A 206 -10.60 14.52 -15.72
CA ASP A 206 -11.27 14.01 -14.51
C ASP A 206 -11.36 15.11 -13.43
N LEU A 207 -10.30 15.87 -13.23
CA LEU A 207 -10.22 16.95 -12.25
C LEU A 207 -10.31 18.35 -12.86
N LYS A 208 -10.09 18.48 -14.17
CA LYS A 208 -10.14 19.76 -14.92
C LYS A 208 -9.27 20.86 -14.29
N ILE A 209 -8.07 20.48 -13.82
CA ILE A 209 -7.14 21.42 -13.19
C ILE A 209 -6.58 22.39 -14.22
N SER A 210 -6.39 21.94 -15.46
CA SER A 210 -5.90 22.75 -16.56
C SER A 210 -6.77 24.00 -16.85
N GLU A 211 -8.05 23.98 -16.48
CA GLU A 211 -8.94 25.14 -16.61
C GLU A 211 -8.58 26.30 -15.67
N TYR A 212 -7.84 26.04 -14.58
CA TYR A 212 -7.39 27.04 -13.62
C TYR A 212 -5.99 27.57 -13.88
N ILE A 213 -5.30 27.02 -14.88
CA ILE A 213 -3.91 27.35 -15.21
C ILE A 213 -3.94 28.32 -16.41
N PRO A 214 -3.20 29.45 -16.34
CA PRO A 214 -3.03 30.31 -17.51
C PRO A 214 -2.48 29.50 -18.68
N GLN A 215 -3.16 29.56 -19.81
CA GLN A 215 -2.66 28.92 -21.02
C GLN A 215 -1.51 29.77 -21.59
N PRO A 216 -0.42 29.15 -22.07
CA PRO A 216 0.63 29.89 -22.76
C PRO A 216 0.06 30.63 -23.95
N GLU A 217 0.48 31.88 -24.17
CA GLU A 217 0.05 32.64 -25.34
C GLU A 217 0.43 31.90 -26.63
N ALA A 218 -0.50 31.84 -27.59
CA ALA A 218 -0.32 31.10 -28.82
C ALA A 218 0.93 31.49 -29.61
N GLU A 219 1.39 32.73 -29.43
CA GLU A 219 2.63 33.24 -30.06
C GLU A 219 3.91 32.68 -29.43
N SER A 220 3.87 32.27 -28.16
CA SER A 220 5.03 31.68 -27.45
C SER A 220 5.14 30.17 -27.67
N VAL A 221 4.06 29.54 -28.08
CA VAL A 221 3.97 28.14 -28.50
C VAL A 221 4.03 28.14 -30.02
N GLY A 222 5.21 28.25 -30.61
CA GLY A 222 5.34 28.20 -32.07
C GLY A 222 4.65 26.95 -32.64
N GLU A 223 4.30 26.96 -33.95
CA GLU A 223 3.67 25.84 -34.68
C GLU A 223 4.40 24.49 -34.53
N THR A 224 5.55 24.49 -33.81
CA THR A 224 6.41 23.34 -33.53
C THR A 224 6.03 22.55 -32.28
N SER A 225 5.03 22.99 -31.48
CA SER A 225 4.74 22.30 -30.19
C SER A 225 4.21 20.87 -30.35
N ASP A 226 3.52 20.57 -31.43
CA ASP A 226 3.06 19.22 -31.76
C ASP A 226 4.04 18.47 -32.68
N GLN A 227 4.98 19.21 -33.34
CA GLN A 227 6.01 18.66 -34.22
C GLN A 227 7.21 18.16 -33.43
N GLY A 228 7.15 17.01 -32.88
CA GLY A 228 8.30 16.44 -32.15
C GLY A 228 7.91 15.37 -31.18
N LEU A 229 6.62 15.24 -30.86
CA LEU A 229 6.11 14.16 -30.06
C LEU A 229 5.86 12.93 -30.95
N THR A 230 6.52 11.83 -30.63
CA THR A 230 6.48 10.65 -31.50
C THR A 230 5.69 9.48 -30.94
N ASP A 231 5.36 9.48 -29.65
CA ASP A 231 4.88 8.30 -28.92
C ASP A 231 3.52 8.49 -28.20
N TYR A 232 2.73 9.46 -28.62
CA TYR A 232 1.44 9.76 -27.96
C TYR A 232 0.21 9.31 -28.75
N ALA A 233 0.33 9.18 -30.09
CA ALA A 233 -0.82 9.04 -30.99
C ALA A 233 -1.64 7.77 -30.72
N ASP A 234 -0.98 6.67 -30.35
CA ASP A 234 -1.62 5.38 -30.06
C ASP A 234 -2.19 5.31 -28.62
N SER A 235 -1.97 6.35 -27.80
CA SER A 235 -2.53 6.40 -26.45
C SER A 235 -4.01 6.78 -26.47
N GLU A 236 -4.83 6.09 -25.70
CA GLU A 236 -6.24 6.49 -25.47
C GLU A 236 -6.38 7.88 -24.84
N TYR A 237 -5.29 8.41 -24.27
CA TYR A 237 -5.16 9.74 -23.65
C TYR A 237 -4.41 10.74 -24.52
N SER A 238 -4.31 10.51 -25.84
CA SER A 238 -3.52 11.34 -26.77
C SER A 238 -3.85 12.84 -26.68
N SER A 239 -5.13 13.19 -26.61
CA SER A 239 -5.56 14.59 -26.46
C SER A 239 -5.15 15.20 -25.11
N ASP A 240 -5.17 14.43 -24.03
CA ASP A 240 -4.78 14.89 -22.71
C ASP A 240 -3.26 15.05 -22.60
N ILE A 241 -2.51 14.17 -23.28
CA ILE A 241 -1.05 14.25 -23.41
C ILE A 241 -0.67 15.54 -24.12
N LEU A 242 -1.30 15.84 -25.26
CA LEU A 242 -1.04 17.08 -26.01
C LEU A 242 -1.37 18.33 -25.19
N ALA A 243 -2.53 18.34 -24.52
CA ALA A 243 -2.90 19.45 -23.67
C ALA A 243 -1.91 19.65 -22.51
N SER A 244 -1.45 18.58 -21.90
CA SER A 244 -0.45 18.64 -20.81
C SER A 244 0.95 19.02 -21.31
N HIS A 245 1.31 18.60 -22.53
CA HIS A 245 2.58 18.98 -23.15
C HIS A 245 2.67 20.49 -23.39
N ARG A 246 1.59 21.12 -23.85
CA ARG A 246 1.52 22.58 -24.07
C ARG A 246 1.74 23.41 -22.81
N LEU A 247 1.42 22.85 -21.62
CA LEU A 247 1.69 23.51 -20.33
C LEU A 247 3.18 23.53 -19.96
N ASN A 248 4.04 22.80 -20.66
CA ASN A 248 5.49 22.75 -20.51
C ASN A 248 5.98 22.52 -19.08
N PHE A 249 5.31 21.64 -18.34
CA PHE A 249 5.69 21.28 -16.98
C PHE A 249 6.92 20.38 -16.94
N ARG A 250 7.80 20.57 -15.96
CA ARG A 250 9.04 19.80 -15.77
C ARG A 250 8.79 18.30 -15.68
N SER A 251 7.69 17.90 -15.03
CA SER A 251 7.29 16.49 -14.86
C SER A 251 6.92 15.83 -16.19
N PHE A 252 6.52 16.62 -17.19
CA PHE A 252 6.19 16.17 -18.53
C PHE A 252 7.27 16.50 -19.56
N ARG A 253 8.50 16.77 -19.11
CA ARG A 253 9.61 17.05 -20.02
C ARG A 253 9.77 15.95 -21.05
N ILE A 254 9.82 16.36 -22.31
CA ILE A 254 10.10 15.51 -23.46
C ILE A 254 11.59 15.18 -23.48
N THR A 255 11.90 13.94 -23.76
CA THR A 255 13.28 13.47 -23.93
C THR A 255 13.37 12.75 -25.27
N ASN A 256 14.22 13.23 -26.17
CA ASN A 256 14.39 12.69 -27.53
C ASN A 256 13.05 12.59 -28.31
N GLY A 257 12.16 13.56 -28.17
CA GLY A 257 10.87 13.59 -28.86
C GLY A 257 9.81 12.65 -28.23
N ALA A 258 10.09 12.01 -27.10
CA ALA A 258 9.19 11.08 -26.44
C ALA A 258 8.55 11.69 -25.17
N PHE A 259 7.22 11.57 -25.05
CA PHE A 259 6.47 11.87 -23.84
C PHE A 259 6.60 10.74 -22.80
N ASN A 260 6.80 9.53 -23.28
CA ASN A 260 6.81 8.31 -22.47
C ASN A 260 5.49 8.11 -21.69
N PRO A 261 4.35 7.90 -22.37
CA PRO A 261 3.02 7.83 -21.75
C PRO A 261 2.92 6.79 -20.63
N SER A 262 3.54 5.63 -20.83
CA SER A 262 3.51 4.49 -19.88
C SER A 262 4.52 4.61 -18.75
N LYS A 263 5.36 5.65 -18.73
CA LYS A 263 6.31 5.85 -17.63
C LYS A 263 5.57 6.15 -16.34
N SER A 264 5.74 5.31 -15.30
CA SER A 264 5.21 5.58 -13.96
C SER A 264 5.86 6.84 -13.36
N MET A 265 5.06 7.61 -12.64
CA MET A 265 5.53 8.81 -11.95
C MET A 265 5.98 8.48 -10.52
N THR A 266 6.99 9.22 -10.06
CA THR A 266 7.42 9.18 -8.67
C THR A 266 6.73 10.26 -7.84
N ARG A 267 6.75 10.11 -6.51
CA ARG A 267 6.23 11.12 -5.59
C ARG A 267 6.96 12.47 -5.74
N GLY A 268 8.27 12.43 -6.03
CA GLY A 268 9.05 13.64 -6.34
C GLY A 268 8.63 14.31 -7.64
N GLU A 269 8.31 13.54 -8.70
CA GLU A 269 7.80 14.07 -9.97
C GLU A 269 6.39 14.65 -9.79
N LEU A 270 5.52 14.03 -8.98
CA LEU A 270 4.20 14.60 -8.63
C LEU A 270 4.35 15.92 -7.87
N ALA A 271 5.27 16.00 -6.91
CA ALA A 271 5.56 17.25 -6.21
C ALA A 271 6.02 18.35 -7.16
N MET A 272 6.90 18.03 -8.13
CA MET A 272 7.33 19.00 -9.16
C MET A 272 6.16 19.45 -10.04
N LEU A 273 5.22 18.57 -10.36
CA LEU A 273 4.00 18.93 -11.09
C LEU A 273 3.15 19.92 -10.28
N VAL A 274 2.93 19.65 -9.00
CA VAL A 274 2.21 20.55 -8.09
C VAL A 274 2.88 21.92 -8.03
N GLU A 275 4.20 21.97 -7.89
CA GLU A 275 4.97 23.22 -7.87
C GLU A 275 4.86 23.99 -9.19
N ASP A 276 4.92 23.30 -10.32
CA ASP A 276 4.77 23.91 -11.65
C ASP A 276 3.38 24.53 -11.84
N ILE A 277 2.33 23.86 -11.39
CA ILE A 277 0.95 24.38 -11.43
C ILE A 277 0.81 25.61 -10.53
N LEU A 278 1.30 25.55 -9.30
CA LEU A 278 1.28 26.68 -8.38
C LEU A 278 2.12 27.87 -8.89
N TYR A 279 3.25 27.58 -9.52
CA TYR A 279 4.05 28.62 -10.17
C TYR A 279 3.32 29.27 -11.34
N ALA A 280 2.71 28.48 -12.21
CA ALA A 280 1.97 28.99 -13.36
C ALA A 280 0.80 29.90 -12.94
N LYS A 281 0.12 29.56 -11.85
CA LYS A 281 -1.04 30.33 -11.35
C LYS A 281 -0.66 31.50 -10.49
N TYR A 282 0.26 31.33 -9.52
CA TYR A 282 0.52 32.30 -8.44
C TYR A 282 1.94 32.83 -8.42
N GLN A 283 2.80 32.42 -9.37
CA GLN A 283 4.20 32.83 -9.44
C GLN A 283 4.97 32.54 -8.14
N ILE A 284 4.62 31.41 -7.46
CA ILE A 284 5.34 31.04 -6.24
C ILE A 284 6.83 30.81 -6.51
N SER A 285 7.67 31.10 -5.52
CA SER A 285 9.10 30.87 -5.66
C SER A 285 9.45 29.39 -5.75
N ARG A 286 10.11 28.97 -6.82
CA ARG A 286 10.69 27.63 -6.98
C ARG A 286 12.02 27.45 -6.25
N THR A 287 12.42 28.45 -5.48
CA THR A 287 13.68 28.48 -4.71
C THR A 287 13.46 28.82 -3.23
N ALA A 288 12.20 28.82 -2.79
CA ALA A 288 11.81 29.25 -1.43
C ALA A 288 12.50 28.47 -0.31
N PHE A 289 12.85 27.21 -0.56
CA PHE A 289 13.47 26.32 0.42
C PHE A 289 14.96 26.06 0.17
N ILE A 290 15.59 26.77 -0.78
CA ILE A 290 17.04 26.64 -1.01
C ILE A 290 17.78 27.06 0.26
N GLY A 291 18.71 26.22 0.70
CA GLY A 291 19.52 26.47 1.91
C GLY A 291 18.85 26.03 3.22
N THR A 292 17.60 25.56 3.18
CA THR A 292 16.98 24.98 4.37
C THR A 292 17.36 23.50 4.54
N ALA A 293 17.37 23.02 5.80
CA ALA A 293 17.57 21.61 6.07
C ALA A 293 16.31 20.81 5.71
N SER A 294 16.50 19.58 5.22
CA SER A 294 15.39 18.65 5.00
C SER A 294 14.88 18.10 6.34
N PRO A 295 13.58 18.08 6.58
CA PRO A 295 13.00 17.35 7.70
C PRO A 295 12.93 15.82 7.44
N PHE A 296 13.19 15.36 6.22
CA PHE A 296 13.09 13.98 5.80
C PHE A 296 14.47 13.35 5.62
N SER A 297 14.66 12.15 6.15
CA SER A 297 15.96 11.45 6.14
C SER A 297 16.39 11.01 4.73
N ASP A 298 15.45 10.79 3.83
CA ASP A 298 15.64 10.30 2.45
C ASP A 298 15.60 11.41 1.39
N LEU A 299 15.40 12.67 1.77
CA LEU A 299 15.35 13.82 0.86
C LEU A 299 16.54 14.77 1.10
N LYS A 300 17.50 14.78 0.21
CA LYS A 300 18.65 15.71 0.28
C LYS A 300 18.24 17.12 -0.14
N SER A 301 18.77 18.15 0.54
CA SER A 301 18.47 19.56 0.25
C SER A 301 18.95 20.05 -1.15
N ASN A 302 19.83 19.29 -1.79
CA ASN A 302 20.29 19.53 -3.17
C ASN A 302 19.57 18.66 -4.21
N ALA A 303 18.57 17.86 -3.81
CA ALA A 303 17.78 17.07 -4.76
C ALA A 303 16.94 17.97 -5.66
N THR A 304 16.79 17.60 -6.93
CA THR A 304 15.98 18.35 -7.92
C THR A 304 14.54 18.57 -7.47
N SER A 305 13.96 17.60 -6.76
CA SER A 305 12.59 17.66 -6.24
C SER A 305 12.49 18.33 -4.86
N PHE A 306 13.61 18.75 -4.24
CA PHE A 306 13.61 19.23 -2.86
C PHE A 306 12.63 20.38 -2.63
N ASN A 307 12.77 21.48 -3.39
CA ASN A 307 11.91 22.64 -3.23
C ASN A 307 10.42 22.30 -3.47
N ALA A 308 10.17 21.48 -4.47
CA ALA A 308 8.82 21.03 -4.83
C ALA A 308 8.17 20.19 -3.72
N VAL A 309 8.92 19.23 -3.17
CA VAL A 309 8.44 18.40 -2.04
C VAL A 309 8.17 19.27 -0.82
N MET A 310 9.11 20.17 -0.46
CA MET A 310 8.92 21.08 0.67
C MET A 310 7.72 22.01 0.45
N SER A 311 7.52 22.48 -0.77
CA SER A 311 6.38 23.31 -1.16
C SER A 311 5.05 22.56 -1.03
N ALA A 312 5.00 21.29 -1.46
CA ALA A 312 3.80 20.46 -1.37
C ALA A 312 3.47 20.06 0.09
N VAL A 313 4.49 19.72 0.88
CA VAL A 313 4.32 19.33 2.29
C VAL A 313 3.86 20.52 3.14
N THR A 314 4.49 21.69 3.00
CA THR A 314 4.11 22.91 3.76
C THR A 314 2.68 23.37 3.49
N ARG A 315 2.14 23.03 2.32
CA ARG A 315 0.74 23.31 1.95
C ARG A 315 -0.23 22.19 2.29
N GLY A 316 0.25 21.13 2.94
CA GLY A 316 -0.58 19.97 3.30
C GLY A 316 -1.06 19.14 2.10
N LEU A 317 -0.43 19.30 0.91
CA LEU A 317 -0.77 18.55 -0.29
C LEU A 317 -0.15 17.17 -0.28
N MET A 318 1.04 17.02 0.29
CA MET A 318 1.72 15.74 0.50
C MET A 318 2.12 15.59 1.97
N GLN A 319 2.24 14.34 2.42
CA GLN A 319 2.63 14.02 3.79
C GLN A 319 3.85 13.12 3.80
N GLY A 320 4.74 13.33 4.78
CA GLY A 320 5.80 12.40 5.14
C GLY A 320 5.23 11.14 5.77
N ARG A 321 6.07 10.12 5.88
CA ARG A 321 5.76 8.86 6.55
C ARG A 321 6.14 8.94 8.03
N GLU A 322 5.60 8.03 8.83
CA GLU A 322 5.88 7.96 10.27
C GLU A 322 7.35 7.64 10.58
N ASP A 323 8.05 6.96 9.66
CA ASP A 323 9.49 6.67 9.76
C ASP A 323 10.40 7.88 9.47
N GLY A 324 9.83 9.05 9.23
CA GLY A 324 10.56 10.28 8.93
C GLY A 324 11.06 10.37 7.49
N THR A 325 10.57 9.52 6.59
CA THR A 325 10.85 9.59 5.14
C THR A 325 9.73 10.25 4.36
N ILE A 326 9.99 10.66 3.12
CA ILE A 326 8.99 11.17 2.16
C ILE A 326 8.90 10.30 0.90
N GLY A 327 9.89 9.49 0.61
CA GLY A 327 9.93 8.60 -0.55
C GLY A 327 9.93 9.35 -1.89
N PRO A 328 10.82 10.31 -2.17
CA PRO A 328 10.74 11.10 -3.40
C PRO A 328 10.99 10.26 -4.67
N GLY A 329 11.73 9.15 -4.54
CA GLY A 329 11.98 8.20 -5.63
C GLY A 329 10.94 7.08 -5.76
N ASP A 330 10.03 6.95 -4.80
CA ASP A 330 9.02 5.91 -4.83
C ASP A 330 7.92 6.23 -5.84
N LEU A 331 7.36 5.19 -6.44
CA LEU A 331 6.22 5.35 -7.35
C LEU A 331 5.01 5.86 -6.57
N VAL A 332 4.30 6.81 -7.16
CA VAL A 332 3.07 7.34 -6.56
C VAL A 332 1.87 6.52 -7.01
N SER A 333 0.98 6.19 -6.06
CA SER A 333 -0.25 5.48 -6.38
C SER A 333 -1.28 6.38 -7.06
N GLY A 334 -2.23 5.75 -7.76
CA GLY A 334 -3.34 6.48 -8.35
C GLY A 334 -4.19 7.18 -7.30
N ALA A 335 -4.46 6.53 -6.17
CA ALA A 335 -5.22 7.12 -5.08
C ALA A 335 -4.52 8.36 -4.50
N GLU A 336 -3.23 8.27 -4.20
CA GLU A 336 -2.45 9.42 -3.70
C GLU A 336 -2.46 10.57 -4.70
N SER A 337 -2.24 10.28 -5.98
CA SER A 337 -2.22 11.30 -7.05
C SER A 337 -3.57 12.03 -7.17
N ILE A 338 -4.67 11.29 -7.13
CA ILE A 338 -6.02 11.88 -7.17
C ILE A 338 -6.22 12.81 -5.98
N LEU A 339 -5.86 12.38 -4.76
CA LEU A 339 -6.04 13.19 -3.55
C LEU A 339 -5.17 14.46 -3.57
N VAL A 340 -3.89 14.34 -3.95
CA VAL A 340 -2.96 15.47 -4.06
C VAL A 340 -3.49 16.49 -5.07
N LEU A 341 -3.86 16.04 -6.27
CA LEU A 341 -4.37 16.90 -7.33
C LEU A 341 -5.75 17.48 -6.99
N HIS A 342 -6.62 16.73 -6.32
CA HIS A 342 -7.89 17.26 -5.84
C HIS A 342 -7.70 18.38 -4.80
N ASN A 343 -6.84 18.16 -3.83
CA ASN A 343 -6.54 19.17 -2.82
C ASN A 343 -5.88 20.41 -3.45
N LEU A 344 -5.00 20.22 -4.44
CA LEU A 344 -4.46 21.32 -5.23
C LEU A 344 -5.57 22.10 -5.93
N LYS A 345 -6.53 21.42 -6.58
CA LYS A 345 -7.68 22.07 -7.21
C LYS A 345 -8.46 22.92 -6.20
N GLN A 346 -8.68 22.45 -4.98
CA GLN A 346 -9.36 23.22 -3.94
C GLN A 346 -8.62 24.52 -3.60
N ILE A 347 -7.27 24.51 -3.60
CA ILE A 347 -6.47 25.75 -3.42
C ILE A 347 -6.68 26.69 -4.62
N LEU A 348 -6.61 26.17 -5.84
CA LEU A 348 -6.76 26.97 -7.06
C LEU A 348 -8.16 27.63 -7.17
N GLN A 349 -9.19 27.00 -6.60
CA GLN A 349 -10.57 27.50 -6.59
C GLN A 349 -10.83 28.57 -5.53
N ARG A 350 -10.14 28.53 -4.38
CA ARG A 350 -10.38 29.48 -3.27
C ARG A 350 -9.85 30.88 -3.56
N GLU A 351 -8.88 30.97 -4.44
CA GLU A 351 -8.18 32.23 -4.73
C GLU A 351 -8.49 32.72 -6.16
N ALA A 352 -9.49 32.13 -6.82
CA ALA A 352 -10.01 32.55 -8.11
C ALA A 352 -11.23 33.46 -7.93
#